data_a8ef40e1593f245abf6e2a0215cc9ebc
#
_entry.id   a8ef40e1593f245abf6e2a0215cc9ebc
#
_cell.length_a   1.000
_cell.length_b   1.000
_cell.length_c   1.000
_cell.angle_alpha   90.00
_cell.angle_beta   90.00
_cell.angle_gamma   90.00
#
_symmetry.space_group_name_H-M   'P 1'
#
loop_
_entity.id
_entity.type
_entity.pdbx_description
1 polymer ?
#
loop_
_entity_poly.entity_id
_entity_poly.type
_entity_poly.pdbx_seq_one_letter_code
_entity_poly.pdbx_strand_id
1 'polypeptide(L)'
;METDQNLELPLQVNLVKLSFSNTPIEIFTKISKRCRYAYLLESIEGPEKLAQYSFIGFNPRLIIRVKGGEAVIEDMRSGETRVEKVSDPLEVVKRTLEGRASTFQRFRLVGGAVGFITYDAIRHWEKIPSNAVDDLGFPDLEMGVYDDGIIFDHVKGKEFYCYTDEYR
;
A
#
# COMPACT_ATOMS: atom_id res chain seq x y z
N MET A 1 -26.91 29.15 -4.81
CA MET A 1 -26.63 27.79 -4.29
C MET A 1 -25.17 27.56 -4.53
N GLU A 2 -24.36 27.96 -3.55
CA GLU A 2 -22.91 27.70 -3.56
C GLU A 2 -22.72 26.25 -3.17
N THR A 3 -22.13 25.48 -4.09
CA THR A 3 -21.64 24.14 -3.82
C THR A 3 -20.41 24.28 -2.94
N ASP A 4 -20.57 23.94 -1.66
CA ASP A 4 -19.46 23.72 -0.73
C ASP A 4 -18.53 22.68 -1.35
N GLN A 5 -17.46 23.14 -2.02
CA GLN A 5 -16.30 22.31 -2.33
C GLN A 5 -15.60 22.11 -0.99
N ASN A 6 -15.85 20.96 -0.35
CA ASN A 6 -15.00 20.47 0.72
C ASN A 6 -13.59 20.34 0.12
N LEU A 7 -12.78 21.36 0.32
CA LEU A 7 -11.34 21.30 0.09
C LEU A 7 -10.77 20.37 1.17
N GLU A 8 -10.73 19.07 0.85
CA GLU A 8 -9.95 18.12 1.65
C GLU A 8 -8.49 18.61 1.65
N LEU A 9 -8.02 19.01 2.82
CA LEU A 9 -6.62 19.41 2.97
C LEU A 9 -5.73 18.20 2.65
N PRO A 10 -4.65 18.40 1.87
CA PRO A 10 -3.74 17.31 1.55
C PRO A 10 -3.17 16.71 2.84
N LEU A 11 -3.06 15.37 2.87
CA LEU A 11 -2.51 14.64 4.03
C LEU A 11 -1.15 15.21 4.42
N GLN A 12 -1.04 15.61 5.66
CA GLN A 12 0.22 16.07 6.23
C GLN A 12 1.09 14.85 6.58
N VAL A 13 2.30 14.82 6.01
CA VAL A 13 3.27 13.75 6.22
C VAL A 13 4.30 14.20 7.25
N ASN A 14 4.43 13.43 8.31
CA ASN A 14 5.40 13.64 9.38
C ASN A 14 6.58 12.68 9.25
N LEU A 15 7.76 13.14 9.65
CA LEU A 15 9.00 12.36 9.64
C LEU A 15 9.65 12.37 11.01
N VAL A 16 9.93 11.19 11.54
CA VAL A 16 10.78 11.01 12.71
C VAL A 16 12.07 10.36 12.26
N LYS A 17 13.21 11.00 12.54
CA LYS A 17 14.52 10.40 12.28
C LYS A 17 14.74 9.22 13.21
N LEU A 18 15.12 8.10 12.65
CA LEU A 18 15.50 6.90 13.40
C LEU A 18 17.02 6.83 13.54
N SER A 19 17.49 6.04 14.50
CA SER A 19 18.91 5.80 14.73
C SER A 19 19.10 4.32 15.06
N PHE A 20 19.34 3.53 14.02
CA PHE A 20 19.74 2.13 14.14
C PHE A 20 20.74 1.78 13.02
N SER A 21 21.55 0.75 13.24
CA SER A 21 22.59 0.31 12.30
C SER A 21 22.20 -0.95 11.52
N ASN A 22 20.93 -1.31 11.53
CA ASN A 22 20.44 -2.50 10.84
C ASN A 22 20.15 -2.19 9.36
N THR A 23 20.37 -3.17 8.50
CA THR A 23 19.98 -3.10 7.08
C THR A 23 18.46 -3.19 6.90
N PRO A 24 17.89 -2.73 5.75
CA PRO A 24 16.47 -2.85 5.46
C PRO A 24 15.95 -4.27 5.63
N ILE A 25 16.66 -5.28 5.10
CA ILE A 25 16.26 -6.68 5.19
C ILE A 25 16.27 -7.22 6.62
N GLU A 26 17.21 -6.79 7.48
CA GLU A 26 17.23 -7.19 8.89
C GLU A 26 16.05 -6.61 9.65
N ILE A 27 15.68 -5.35 9.41
CA ILE A 27 14.50 -4.72 10.00
C ILE A 27 13.23 -5.39 9.49
N PHE A 28 13.10 -5.58 8.16
CA PHE A 28 11.96 -6.27 7.57
C PHE A 28 11.79 -7.68 8.14
N THR A 29 12.88 -8.44 8.31
CA THR A 29 12.82 -9.80 8.88
C THR A 29 12.30 -9.80 10.32
N LYS A 30 12.58 -8.77 11.11
CA LYS A 30 12.05 -8.63 12.48
C LYS A 30 10.57 -8.25 12.47
N ILE A 31 10.16 -7.36 11.57
CA ILE A 31 8.78 -6.89 11.42
C ILE A 31 7.88 -8.01 10.90
N SER A 32 8.28 -8.73 9.83
CA SER A 32 7.49 -9.78 9.19
C SER A 32 7.18 -10.97 10.10
N LYS A 33 7.98 -11.19 11.15
CA LYS A 33 7.71 -12.20 12.19
C LYS A 33 6.60 -11.79 13.17
N ARG A 34 6.23 -10.51 13.22
CA ARG A 34 5.28 -9.94 14.18
C ARG A 34 4.02 -9.37 13.54
N CYS A 35 4.13 -8.98 12.26
CA CYS A 35 3.05 -8.36 11.52
C CYS A 35 2.56 -9.34 10.45
N ARG A 36 1.25 -9.51 10.36
CA ARG A 36 0.62 -10.37 9.35
C ARG A 36 0.84 -9.86 7.93
N TYR A 37 0.88 -8.54 7.77
CA TYR A 37 1.11 -7.85 6.51
C TYR A 37 2.29 -6.92 6.65
N ALA A 38 3.29 -7.11 5.82
CA ALA A 38 4.44 -6.24 5.69
C ALA A 38 5.03 -6.36 4.28
N TYR A 39 5.66 -5.29 3.80
CA TYR A 39 6.40 -5.32 2.55
C TYR A 39 7.78 -4.66 2.71
N LEU A 40 8.70 -5.06 1.84
CA LEU A 40 9.98 -4.40 1.60
C LEU A 40 10.08 -4.10 0.11
N LEU A 41 10.24 -2.82 -0.24
CA LEU A 41 10.62 -2.38 -1.57
C LEU A 41 12.06 -1.92 -1.51
N GLU A 42 12.95 -2.65 -2.17
CA GLU A 42 14.39 -2.39 -2.15
C GLU A 42 14.94 -2.36 -3.57
N SER A 43 15.70 -1.32 -3.88
CA SER A 43 16.47 -1.24 -5.12
C SER A 43 17.93 -1.55 -4.81
N ILE A 44 18.40 -2.73 -5.24
CA ILE A 44 19.73 -3.26 -4.88
C ILE A 44 20.80 -2.74 -5.83
N GLU A 45 20.47 -2.56 -7.13
CA GLU A 45 21.42 -2.13 -8.16
C GLU A 45 20.80 -1.11 -9.11
N GLY A 46 21.62 -0.16 -9.57
CA GLY A 46 21.22 0.83 -10.55
C GLY A 46 21.96 2.16 -10.38
N PRO A 47 21.74 3.11 -11.30
CA PRO A 47 22.24 4.48 -11.12
C PRO A 47 21.74 5.04 -9.78
N GLU A 48 22.54 5.85 -9.08
CA GLU A 48 22.23 6.44 -7.77
C GLU A 48 20.81 7.02 -7.65
N LYS A 49 20.25 7.51 -8.76
CA LYS A 49 18.89 8.04 -8.82
C LYS A 49 17.79 6.97 -8.68
N LEU A 50 18.07 5.70 -8.97
CA LEU A 50 17.09 4.60 -8.91
C LEU A 50 17.24 3.76 -7.64
N ALA A 51 18.46 3.61 -7.12
CA ALA A 51 18.78 2.80 -5.94
C ALA A 51 18.94 3.64 -4.66
N GLN A 52 18.24 4.78 -4.58
CA GLN A 52 18.41 5.74 -3.49
C GLN A 52 17.71 5.33 -2.19
N TYR A 53 16.57 4.67 -2.30
CA TYR A 53 15.69 4.42 -1.15
C TYR A 53 15.27 2.97 -1.04
N SER A 54 15.13 2.49 0.21
CA SER A 54 14.31 1.32 0.54
C SER A 54 13.14 1.73 1.41
N PHE A 55 12.01 1.02 1.25
CA PHE A 55 10.76 1.30 1.94
C PHE A 55 10.23 0.04 2.60
N ILE A 56 9.86 0.12 3.90
CA ILE A 56 9.22 -0.95 4.63
C ILE A 56 7.87 -0.45 5.13
N GLY A 57 6.77 -1.08 4.71
CA GLY A 57 5.45 -0.88 5.29
C GLY A 57 5.02 -2.12 6.07
N PHE A 58 4.18 -1.90 7.08
CA PHE A 58 3.65 -2.95 7.93
C PHE A 58 2.34 -2.49 8.58
N ASN A 59 1.50 -3.45 9.00
CA ASN A 59 0.19 -3.18 9.61
C ASN A 59 -0.66 -2.20 8.79
N PRO A 60 -1.09 -2.56 7.58
CA PRO A 60 -1.88 -1.67 6.74
C PRO A 60 -3.16 -1.26 7.45
N ARG A 61 -3.67 -0.06 7.12
CA ARG A 61 -4.96 0.41 7.63
C ARG A 61 -6.12 -0.39 7.07
N LEU A 62 -6.08 -0.67 5.78
CA LEU A 62 -7.10 -1.47 5.08
C LEU A 62 -6.45 -2.62 4.34
N ILE A 63 -7.19 -3.73 4.23
CA ILE A 63 -6.93 -4.78 3.26
C ILE A 63 -8.09 -4.81 2.27
N ILE A 64 -7.79 -4.74 1.00
CA ILE A 64 -8.74 -4.83 -0.11
C ILE A 64 -8.50 -6.14 -0.83
N ARG A 65 -9.52 -7.01 -0.90
CA ARG A 65 -9.50 -8.24 -1.69
C ARG A 65 -10.62 -8.20 -2.70
N VAL A 66 -10.31 -8.57 -3.92
CA VAL A 66 -11.33 -8.72 -4.97
C VAL A 66 -11.24 -10.12 -5.54
N LYS A 67 -12.39 -10.79 -5.67
CA LYS A 67 -12.51 -12.07 -6.36
C LYS A 67 -13.87 -12.16 -7.05
N GLY A 68 -13.85 -12.53 -8.35
CA GLY A 68 -15.08 -12.82 -9.09
C GLY A 68 -16.09 -11.67 -9.13
N GLY A 69 -15.63 -10.43 -9.10
CA GLY A 69 -16.50 -9.25 -9.12
C GLY A 69 -17.06 -8.84 -7.74
N GLU A 70 -16.53 -9.39 -6.66
CA GLU A 70 -16.85 -8.99 -5.30
C GLU A 70 -15.60 -8.45 -4.62
N ALA A 71 -15.69 -7.26 -4.02
CA ALA A 71 -14.64 -6.65 -3.22
C ALA A 71 -14.98 -6.75 -1.73
N VAL A 72 -14.01 -7.22 -0.96
CA VAL A 72 -14.04 -7.25 0.51
C VAL A 72 -12.99 -6.25 1.01
N ILE A 73 -13.43 -5.25 1.75
CA ILE A 73 -12.58 -4.21 2.34
C ILE A 73 -12.63 -4.38 3.85
N GLU A 74 -11.50 -4.71 4.44
CA GLU A 74 -11.33 -4.95 5.87
C GLU A 74 -10.56 -3.79 6.50
N ASP A 75 -11.17 -3.08 7.46
CA ASP A 75 -10.46 -2.10 8.28
C ASP A 75 -9.72 -2.82 9.41
N MET A 76 -8.40 -2.73 9.36
CA MET A 76 -7.53 -3.48 10.28
C MET A 76 -7.51 -2.92 11.71
N ARG A 77 -8.08 -1.73 11.94
CA ARG A 77 -8.18 -1.10 13.25
C ARG A 77 -9.51 -1.41 13.94
N SER A 78 -10.61 -1.13 13.23
CA SER A 78 -11.95 -1.39 13.78
C SER A 78 -12.36 -2.85 13.68
N GLY A 79 -11.75 -3.61 12.75
CA GLY A 79 -12.18 -4.96 12.40
C GLY A 79 -13.47 -4.98 11.55
N GLU A 80 -13.96 -3.80 11.14
CA GLU A 80 -15.13 -3.71 10.27
C GLU A 80 -14.82 -4.23 8.87
N THR A 81 -15.76 -4.93 8.28
CA THR A 81 -15.65 -5.46 6.94
C THR A 81 -16.81 -4.95 6.09
N ARG A 82 -16.49 -4.40 4.93
CA ARG A 82 -17.43 -3.98 3.91
C ARG A 82 -17.31 -4.87 2.69
N VAL A 83 -18.46 -5.30 2.16
CA VAL A 83 -18.51 -6.10 0.94
C VAL A 83 -19.32 -5.34 -0.11
N GLU A 84 -18.80 -5.28 -1.34
CA GLU A 84 -19.47 -4.60 -2.46
C GLU A 84 -19.19 -5.30 -3.79
N LYS A 85 -20.12 -5.18 -4.75
CA LYS A 85 -19.93 -5.67 -6.13
C LYS A 85 -19.11 -4.67 -6.91
N VAL A 86 -18.15 -5.16 -7.68
CA VAL A 86 -17.25 -4.35 -8.51
C VAL A 86 -17.10 -4.97 -9.90
N SER A 87 -17.06 -4.15 -10.92
CA SER A 87 -16.73 -4.55 -12.29
C SER A 87 -15.24 -4.39 -12.58
N ASP A 88 -14.61 -3.37 -11.98
CA ASP A 88 -13.17 -3.10 -12.11
C ASP A 88 -12.53 -3.10 -10.71
N PRO A 89 -11.67 -4.08 -10.40
CA PRO A 89 -11.00 -4.16 -9.11
C PRO A 89 -10.10 -2.95 -8.81
N LEU A 90 -9.56 -2.27 -9.83
CA LEU A 90 -8.70 -1.10 -9.64
C LEU A 90 -9.48 0.14 -9.20
N GLU A 91 -10.76 0.27 -9.55
CA GLU A 91 -11.60 1.38 -9.11
C GLU A 91 -11.79 1.40 -7.59
N VAL A 92 -11.82 0.23 -6.94
CA VAL A 92 -11.89 0.15 -5.46
C VAL A 92 -10.61 0.72 -4.84
N VAL A 93 -9.45 0.32 -5.36
CA VAL A 93 -8.16 0.80 -4.88
C VAL A 93 -8.04 2.31 -5.10
N LYS A 94 -8.37 2.79 -6.32
CA LYS A 94 -8.33 4.20 -6.68
C LYS A 94 -9.19 5.04 -5.74
N ARG A 95 -10.46 4.69 -5.58
CA ARG A 95 -11.40 5.38 -4.69
C ARG A 95 -10.93 5.41 -3.23
N THR A 96 -10.30 4.32 -2.77
CA THR A 96 -9.74 4.25 -1.41
C THR A 96 -8.55 5.20 -1.21
N LEU A 97 -7.85 5.54 -2.30
CA LEU A 97 -6.71 6.44 -2.30
C LEU A 97 -7.08 7.89 -2.66
N GLU A 98 -8.31 8.14 -3.14
CA GLU A 98 -8.79 9.49 -3.45
C GLU A 98 -8.75 10.39 -2.21
N GLY A 99 -8.36 11.66 -2.40
CA GLY A 99 -8.15 12.61 -1.31
C GLY A 99 -6.86 12.41 -0.50
N ARG A 100 -6.14 11.31 -0.73
CA ARG A 100 -4.91 10.96 0.02
C ARG A 100 -3.61 11.41 -0.66
N ALA A 101 -3.70 12.20 -1.72
CA ALA A 101 -2.51 12.73 -2.39
C ALA A 101 -1.74 13.65 -1.46
N SER A 102 -0.50 13.29 -1.15
CA SER A 102 0.41 14.14 -0.37
C SER A 102 1.18 15.09 -1.29
N THR A 103 1.33 16.35 -0.89
CA THR A 103 2.24 17.31 -1.51
C THR A 103 3.70 17.11 -1.10
N PHE A 104 3.97 16.09 -0.29
CA PHE A 104 5.30 15.79 0.22
C PHE A 104 6.21 15.24 -0.89
N GLN A 105 7.18 16.04 -1.33
CA GLN A 105 8.01 15.73 -2.49
C GLN A 105 9.37 15.10 -2.15
N ARG A 106 9.69 14.94 -0.87
CA ARG A 106 11.02 14.48 -0.45
C ARG A 106 11.29 13.03 -0.80
N PHE A 107 10.28 12.16 -0.68
CA PHE A 107 10.38 10.74 -0.97
C PHE A 107 9.37 10.34 -2.05
N ARG A 108 9.70 9.33 -2.84
CA ARG A 108 8.83 8.84 -3.92
C ARG A 108 7.64 8.03 -3.41
N LEU A 109 7.75 7.47 -2.21
CA LEU A 109 6.71 6.70 -1.55
C LEU A 109 6.64 7.15 -0.09
N VAL A 110 5.47 7.53 0.37
CA VAL A 110 5.18 7.89 1.77
C VAL A 110 3.95 7.15 2.29
N GLY A 111 3.40 6.23 1.49
CA GLY A 111 2.21 5.44 1.74
C GLY A 111 1.54 5.06 0.42
N GLY A 112 0.39 4.40 0.49
CA GLY A 112 -0.39 3.98 -0.66
C GLY A 112 -0.78 2.52 -0.62
N ALA A 113 -1.23 1.98 -1.76
CA ALA A 113 -1.62 0.58 -1.88
C ALA A 113 -0.45 -0.27 -2.39
N VAL A 114 -0.11 -1.31 -1.64
CA VAL A 114 0.92 -2.29 -2.00
C VAL A 114 0.34 -3.69 -1.87
N GLY A 115 0.55 -4.54 -2.88
CA GLY A 115 0.02 -5.89 -2.89
C GLY A 115 0.27 -6.57 -4.22
N PHE A 116 -0.66 -7.42 -4.64
CA PHE A 116 -0.56 -8.14 -5.91
C PHE A 116 -1.88 -8.13 -6.70
N ILE A 117 -1.74 -8.31 -8.00
CA ILE A 117 -2.81 -8.58 -8.95
C ILE A 117 -2.46 -9.89 -9.63
N THR A 118 -3.37 -10.87 -9.60
CA THR A 118 -3.15 -12.14 -10.26
C THR A 118 -3.34 -12.03 -11.77
N TYR A 119 -2.81 -13.01 -12.50
CA TYR A 119 -3.03 -13.08 -13.94
C TYR A 119 -4.52 -13.16 -14.30
N ASP A 120 -5.30 -13.89 -13.51
CA ASP A 120 -6.73 -14.08 -13.76
C ASP A 120 -7.57 -12.81 -13.58
N ALA A 121 -7.04 -11.77 -12.94
CA ALA A 121 -7.68 -10.46 -12.88
C ALA A 121 -7.97 -9.87 -14.26
N ILE A 122 -7.25 -10.29 -15.31
CA ILE A 122 -7.52 -9.88 -16.70
C ILE A 122 -8.97 -10.15 -17.13
N ARG A 123 -9.64 -11.11 -16.51
CA ARG A 123 -11.06 -11.46 -16.79
C ARG A 123 -12.05 -10.35 -16.45
N HIS A 124 -11.64 -9.37 -15.65
CA HIS A 124 -12.44 -8.18 -15.38
C HIS A 124 -12.48 -7.22 -16.59
N TRP A 125 -11.49 -7.29 -17.47
CA TRP A 125 -11.36 -6.39 -18.62
C TRP A 125 -11.49 -7.10 -19.97
N GLU A 126 -11.13 -8.40 -20.03
CA GLU A 126 -11.08 -9.16 -21.28
C GLU A 126 -11.90 -10.45 -21.19
N LYS A 127 -12.59 -10.80 -22.30
CA LYS A 127 -13.29 -12.07 -22.41
C LYS A 127 -12.34 -13.17 -22.84
N ILE A 128 -11.78 -13.89 -21.89
CA ILE A 128 -10.92 -15.05 -22.15
C ILE A 128 -11.59 -16.35 -21.69
N PRO A 129 -11.31 -17.50 -22.36
CA PRO A 129 -11.86 -18.78 -21.94
C PRO A 129 -11.48 -19.15 -20.51
N SER A 130 -12.43 -19.75 -19.77
CA SER A 130 -12.21 -20.22 -18.40
C SER A 130 -12.20 -21.75 -18.39
N ASN A 131 -11.08 -22.34 -18.80
CA ASN A 131 -10.93 -23.80 -18.86
C ASN A 131 -10.19 -24.37 -17.65
N ALA A 132 -9.57 -23.53 -16.84
CA ALA A 132 -8.86 -23.94 -15.63
C ALA A 132 -9.79 -24.00 -14.42
N VAL A 133 -9.56 -24.97 -13.54
CA VAL A 133 -10.24 -25.04 -12.23
C VAL A 133 -9.43 -24.19 -11.25
N ASP A 134 -10.13 -23.27 -10.56
CA ASP A 134 -9.54 -22.49 -9.48
C ASP A 134 -9.57 -23.31 -8.18
N ASP A 135 -8.56 -24.10 -7.94
CA ASP A 135 -8.42 -24.98 -6.78
C ASP A 135 -7.80 -24.27 -5.56
N LEU A 136 -7.10 -23.18 -5.78
CA LEU A 136 -6.42 -22.43 -4.72
C LEU A 136 -7.26 -21.28 -4.15
N GLY A 137 -8.24 -20.78 -4.89
CA GLY A 137 -9.13 -19.71 -4.45
C GLY A 137 -8.41 -18.36 -4.22
N PHE A 138 -7.26 -18.11 -4.89
CA PHE A 138 -6.56 -16.83 -4.75
C PHE A 138 -7.45 -15.65 -5.16
N PRO A 139 -7.38 -14.51 -4.46
CA PRO A 139 -8.05 -13.30 -4.91
C PRO A 139 -7.46 -12.80 -6.23
N ASP A 140 -8.31 -12.19 -7.06
CA ASP A 140 -7.88 -11.54 -8.31
C ASP A 140 -6.96 -10.35 -8.02
N LEU A 141 -7.23 -9.67 -6.89
CA LEU A 141 -6.42 -8.57 -6.36
C LEU A 141 -6.42 -8.65 -4.83
N GLU A 142 -5.24 -8.49 -4.22
CA GLU A 142 -5.11 -8.20 -2.78
C GLU A 142 -4.14 -7.04 -2.59
N MET A 143 -4.60 -5.95 -1.95
CA MET A 143 -3.83 -4.75 -1.66
C MET A 143 -3.96 -4.36 -0.19
N GLY A 144 -2.84 -4.10 0.46
CA GLY A 144 -2.79 -3.40 1.74
C GLY A 144 -2.65 -1.90 1.52
N VAL A 145 -3.44 -1.09 2.21
CA VAL A 145 -3.32 0.38 2.21
C VAL A 145 -2.52 0.80 3.43
N TYR A 146 -1.36 1.38 3.18
CA TYR A 146 -0.39 1.78 4.19
C TYR A 146 -0.33 3.31 4.26
N ASP A 147 -0.36 3.85 5.46
CA ASP A 147 -0.30 5.30 5.72
C ASP A 147 0.99 5.68 6.47
N ASP A 148 1.79 4.68 6.83
CA ASP A 148 3.07 4.85 7.51
C ASP A 148 4.10 3.80 7.07
N GLY A 149 5.36 4.01 7.46
CA GLY A 149 6.42 3.08 7.14
C GLY A 149 7.82 3.60 7.47
N ILE A 150 8.81 2.76 7.24
CA ILE A 150 10.23 3.09 7.43
C ILE A 150 10.86 3.34 6.06
N ILE A 151 11.63 4.42 5.97
CA ILE A 151 12.35 4.85 4.77
C ILE A 151 13.84 4.86 5.07
N PHE A 152 14.62 4.18 4.25
CA PHE A 152 16.08 4.24 4.25
C PHE A 152 16.55 5.11 3.09
N ASP A 153 17.28 6.19 3.39
CA ASP A 153 17.98 7.04 2.42
C ASP A 153 19.44 6.58 2.34
N HIS A 154 19.72 5.71 1.37
CA HIS A 154 21.06 5.11 1.21
C HIS A 154 22.13 6.12 0.84
N VAL A 155 21.78 7.19 0.13
CA VAL A 155 22.73 8.25 -0.28
C VAL A 155 23.14 9.07 0.91
N LYS A 156 22.22 9.39 1.83
CA LYS A 156 22.47 10.21 3.01
C LYS A 156 22.81 9.39 4.26
N GLY A 157 22.70 8.06 4.20
CA GLY A 157 22.87 7.19 5.36
C GLY A 157 21.92 7.57 6.50
N LYS A 158 20.62 7.73 6.20
CA LYS A 158 19.62 8.16 7.18
C LYS A 158 18.37 7.32 7.06
N GLU A 159 17.77 7.03 8.22
CA GLU A 159 16.52 6.31 8.33
C GLU A 159 15.44 7.22 8.93
N PHE A 160 14.21 7.03 8.44
CA PHE A 160 13.06 7.81 8.87
C PHE A 160 11.87 6.88 9.10
N TYR A 161 11.07 7.16 10.13
CA TYR A 161 9.69 6.72 10.20
C TYR A 161 8.81 7.82 9.63
N CYS A 162 8.01 7.47 8.65
CA CYS A 162 7.08 8.34 7.96
C CYS A 162 5.66 7.97 8.38
N TYR A 163 4.81 8.93 8.72
CA TYR A 163 3.40 8.70 9.05
C TYR A 163 2.55 9.91 8.71
N THR A 164 1.23 9.71 8.55
CA THR A 164 0.26 10.78 8.32
C THR A 164 -0.50 11.11 9.60
N ASP A 165 -1.03 12.35 9.72
CA ASP A 165 -1.69 12.84 10.95
C ASP A 165 -2.97 12.09 11.32
N GLU A 166 -3.60 11.36 10.39
CA GLU A 166 -4.75 10.49 10.69
C GLU A 166 -4.40 9.31 11.63
N TYR A 167 -3.12 9.19 12.02
CA TYR A 167 -2.59 8.07 12.81
C TYR A 167 -2.44 8.34 14.31
N ARG A 168 -2.95 9.47 14.81
CA ARG A 168 -2.90 9.77 16.25
C ARG A 168 -4.26 9.69 16.92
#